data_6effef9c08e6101590e825c5c30414df
#
_entry.id   6effef9c08e6101590e825c5c30414df
#
_cell.length_a   1.000
_cell.length_b   1.000
_cell.length_c   1.000
_cell.angle_alpha   90.00
_cell.angle_beta   90.00
_cell.angle_gamma   90.00
#
_symmetry.space_group_name_H-M   'P 1'
#
loop_
_entity.id
_entity.type
_entity.pdbx_description
1 polymer ?
#
loop_
_entity_poly.entity_id
_entity_poly.type
_entity_poly.pdbx_seq_one_letter_code
_entity_poly.pdbx_strand_id
1 'polypeptide(L)'
;WWGGAKRTAYRDLHHLNPSNQQANSAKGSWPMAYVTGKKTFDNGVIKVGKSNNRPGGEISAWEPADEYKGDFARAYMYMVTCYEDYASDWTGNSVNQLDNNTYPVFEQWTVDLLLKWNREDPVSEKEKTRNEAVFSLQKNRNPYIDFPDLAEYVWGDRKNESFDPDAGSSPAIIHPVDGSIVDLGINTVNSQLSYMLNIKARNLKGDISLSVTDNHFSVSRSVLTKEEAERGVNVELTCNLADVLEYSGTLIITGGGLENAVSISLKAQAVSNIPALPATDITSEGFLARWVHLPSIKEVTLHVYTRDGDKILPLDGYPRQCFSE
;
A
#
# COMPACT_ATOMS: atom_id res chain seq x y z
N TRP A 1 -29.80 -10.54 -4.46
CA TRP A 1 -29.94 -10.67 -3.02
C TRP A 1 -30.28 -9.37 -2.28
N TRP A 2 -30.31 -8.24 -2.95
CA TRP A 2 -30.68 -6.93 -2.39
C TRP A 2 -32.18 -6.77 -2.10
N GLY A 3 -32.87 -7.80 -1.62
CA GLY A 3 -34.28 -7.77 -1.25
C GLY A 3 -35.28 -7.96 -2.41
N GLY A 4 -34.78 -8.27 -3.61
CA GLY A 4 -35.62 -8.52 -4.79
C GLY A 4 -36.29 -7.27 -5.38
N ALA A 5 -37.09 -7.46 -6.42
CA ALA A 5 -37.65 -6.39 -7.25
C ALA A 5 -38.58 -5.40 -6.53
N LYS A 6 -39.04 -5.72 -5.32
CA LYS A 6 -39.91 -4.86 -4.52
C LYS A 6 -39.15 -3.79 -3.74
N ARG A 7 -37.82 -3.91 -3.61
CA ARG A 7 -36.98 -2.97 -2.85
C ARG A 7 -36.30 -1.97 -3.77
N THR A 8 -36.11 -0.75 -3.30
CA THR A 8 -35.40 0.31 -4.02
C THR A 8 -33.98 -0.12 -4.39
N ALA A 9 -33.29 -0.79 -3.47
CA ALA A 9 -31.96 -1.36 -3.67
C ALA A 9 -31.82 -2.19 -4.95
N TYR A 10 -32.85 -2.95 -5.34
CA TYR A 10 -32.84 -3.78 -6.56
C TYR A 10 -32.68 -2.97 -7.85
N ARG A 11 -33.11 -1.72 -7.85
CA ARG A 11 -33.11 -0.84 -9.04
C ARG A 11 -31.98 0.19 -9.00
N ASP A 12 -31.18 0.19 -7.97
CA ASP A 12 -30.08 1.14 -7.84
C ASP A 12 -29.01 0.88 -8.90
N LEU A 13 -28.70 1.91 -9.68
CA LEU A 13 -27.77 1.81 -10.81
C LEU A 13 -26.31 1.61 -10.34
N HIS A 14 -25.97 1.94 -9.10
CA HIS A 14 -24.59 1.79 -8.63
C HIS A 14 -24.12 0.34 -8.53
N HIS A 15 -25.03 -0.64 -8.42
CA HIS A 15 -24.66 -2.06 -8.42
C HIS A 15 -25.01 -2.81 -9.72
N LEU A 16 -25.70 -2.19 -10.67
CA LEU A 16 -26.11 -2.83 -11.92
C LEU A 16 -25.02 -2.67 -12.97
N ASN A 17 -24.37 -3.75 -13.32
CA ASN A 17 -23.33 -3.76 -14.35
C ASN A 17 -23.77 -4.61 -15.55
N PRO A 18 -23.53 -4.16 -16.79
CA PRO A 18 -23.68 -5.00 -17.98
C PRO A 18 -22.85 -6.27 -17.83
N SER A 19 -23.43 -7.41 -18.16
CA SER A 19 -22.73 -8.69 -18.02
C SER A 19 -23.07 -9.61 -19.20
N ASN A 20 -22.10 -10.41 -19.63
CA ASN A 20 -22.34 -11.51 -20.53
C ASN A 20 -23.31 -12.51 -19.88
N GLN A 21 -24.31 -13.02 -20.65
CA GLN A 21 -25.33 -13.91 -20.13
C GLN A 21 -24.75 -15.18 -19.49
N GLN A 22 -23.76 -15.81 -20.12
CA GLN A 22 -23.13 -17.02 -19.57
C GLN A 22 -22.38 -16.74 -18.26
N ALA A 23 -21.63 -15.64 -18.21
CA ALA A 23 -20.92 -15.19 -17.03
C ALA A 23 -21.89 -14.88 -15.88
N ASN A 24 -22.97 -14.15 -16.16
CA ASN A 24 -23.99 -13.84 -15.15
C ASN A 24 -24.71 -15.09 -14.64
N SER A 25 -25.01 -16.03 -15.54
CA SER A 25 -25.62 -17.31 -15.16
C SER A 25 -24.68 -18.16 -14.31
N ALA A 26 -23.39 -18.23 -14.67
CA ALA A 26 -22.39 -18.96 -13.90
C ALA A 26 -22.15 -18.34 -12.53
N LYS A 27 -22.05 -16.98 -12.46
CA LYS A 27 -21.92 -16.24 -11.22
C LYS A 27 -23.11 -16.47 -10.29
N GLY A 28 -24.31 -16.48 -10.83
CA GLY A 28 -25.52 -16.66 -10.03
C GLY A 28 -25.56 -15.73 -8.82
N SER A 29 -25.86 -16.29 -7.63
CA SER A 29 -25.86 -15.60 -6.34
C SER A 29 -24.68 -16.00 -5.43
N TRP A 30 -23.58 -16.52 -6.00
CA TRP A 30 -22.40 -16.85 -5.21
C TRP A 30 -21.74 -15.61 -4.59
N PRO A 31 -21.13 -15.73 -3.40
CA PRO A 31 -20.34 -14.65 -2.80
C PRO A 31 -19.11 -14.33 -3.63
N MET A 32 -18.61 -13.11 -3.50
CA MET A 32 -17.32 -12.71 -4.04
C MET A 32 -16.17 -13.25 -3.17
N ALA A 33 -15.20 -13.90 -3.80
CA ALA A 33 -13.95 -14.31 -3.15
C ALA A 33 -12.92 -14.70 -4.23
N TYR A 34 -11.65 -14.86 -3.84
CA TYR A 34 -10.68 -15.49 -4.73
C TYR A 34 -11.05 -16.94 -4.98
N VAL A 35 -11.05 -17.35 -6.25
CA VAL A 35 -11.27 -18.75 -6.65
C VAL A 35 -9.93 -19.49 -6.52
N THR A 36 -9.75 -20.17 -5.40
CA THR A 36 -8.49 -20.86 -5.03
C THR A 36 -8.48 -22.35 -5.34
N GLY A 37 -9.66 -22.92 -5.62
CA GLY A 37 -9.85 -24.35 -5.89
C GLY A 37 -10.36 -24.64 -7.29
N LYS A 38 -11.14 -25.73 -7.42
CA LYS A 38 -11.67 -26.18 -8.71
C LYS A 38 -12.58 -25.13 -9.33
N LYS A 39 -12.23 -24.65 -10.52
CA LYS A 39 -13.06 -23.76 -11.34
C LYS A 39 -14.19 -24.53 -12.02
N THR A 40 -15.37 -23.92 -12.05
CA THR A 40 -16.53 -24.38 -12.80
C THR A 40 -16.82 -23.52 -14.02
N PHE A 41 -16.32 -22.28 -14.01
CA PHE A 41 -16.40 -21.33 -15.13
C PHE A 41 -15.18 -20.38 -15.09
N ASP A 42 -14.67 -20.05 -16.27
CA ASP A 42 -13.61 -19.05 -16.45
C ASP A 42 -13.66 -18.55 -17.90
N ASN A 43 -13.87 -17.24 -18.08
CA ASN A 43 -13.88 -16.61 -19.40
C ASN A 43 -12.87 -15.47 -19.52
N GLY A 44 -11.90 -15.40 -18.60
CA GLY A 44 -10.89 -14.35 -18.52
C GLY A 44 -11.37 -13.06 -17.84
N VAL A 45 -12.70 -12.83 -17.73
CA VAL A 45 -13.27 -11.65 -17.06
C VAL A 45 -13.83 -12.01 -15.68
N ILE A 46 -14.43 -13.18 -15.56
CA ILE A 46 -14.81 -13.73 -14.24
C ILE A 46 -14.40 -15.20 -14.15
N LYS A 47 -14.13 -15.62 -12.92
CA LYS A 47 -13.97 -17.02 -12.54
C LYS A 47 -15.08 -17.40 -11.57
N VAL A 48 -15.59 -18.63 -11.66
CA VAL A 48 -16.51 -19.22 -10.69
C VAL A 48 -15.94 -20.56 -10.26
N GLY A 49 -15.93 -20.85 -8.98
CA GLY A 49 -15.35 -22.09 -8.48
C GLY A 49 -15.30 -22.14 -6.96
N LYS A 50 -14.41 -22.97 -6.47
CA LYS A 50 -14.20 -23.18 -5.03
C LYS A 50 -13.23 -22.15 -4.44
N SER A 51 -13.51 -21.72 -3.22
CA SER A 51 -12.75 -20.73 -2.46
C SER A 51 -12.56 -21.16 -1.01
N ASN A 52 -11.37 -20.94 -0.48
CA ASN A 52 -11.03 -21.15 0.92
C ASN A 52 -10.85 -19.80 1.68
N ASN A 53 -11.33 -18.68 1.12
CA ASN A 53 -11.20 -17.37 1.76
C ASN A 53 -12.06 -17.22 3.03
N ARG A 54 -13.21 -17.91 3.07
CA ARG A 54 -14.09 -17.87 4.24
C ARG A 54 -13.54 -18.78 5.35
N PRO A 55 -13.42 -18.30 6.60
CA PRO A 55 -13.16 -19.14 7.73
C PRO A 55 -14.23 -20.23 7.89
N GLY A 56 -13.84 -21.43 8.27
CA GLY A 56 -14.78 -22.55 8.53
C GLY A 56 -15.04 -23.47 7.35
N GLY A 57 -14.40 -23.27 6.20
CA GLY A 57 -14.41 -24.23 5.12
C GLY A 57 -14.57 -23.68 3.71
N GLU A 58 -14.48 -24.58 2.75
CA GLU A 58 -14.59 -24.27 1.33
C GLU A 58 -16.02 -23.85 0.96
N ILE A 59 -16.13 -22.77 0.19
CA ILE A 59 -17.39 -22.28 -0.37
C ILE A 59 -17.32 -22.24 -1.90
N SER A 60 -18.47 -22.17 -2.56
CA SER A 60 -18.53 -21.74 -3.97
C SER A 60 -18.55 -20.22 -4.02
N ALA A 61 -17.75 -19.64 -4.90
CA ALA A 61 -17.59 -18.21 -5.04
C ALA A 61 -17.37 -17.80 -6.51
N TRP A 62 -17.42 -16.50 -6.76
CA TRP A 62 -16.99 -15.92 -8.01
C TRP A 62 -15.95 -14.82 -7.78
N GLU A 63 -15.03 -14.68 -8.71
CA GLU A 63 -13.96 -13.71 -8.70
C GLU A 63 -13.98 -12.90 -9.99
N PRO A 64 -14.07 -11.56 -9.96
CA PRO A 64 -13.88 -10.72 -11.15
C PRO A 64 -12.41 -10.69 -11.55
N ALA A 65 -12.12 -10.27 -12.79
CA ALA A 65 -10.77 -9.91 -13.21
C ALA A 65 -10.21 -8.79 -12.34
N ASP A 66 -8.89 -8.70 -12.26
CA ASP A 66 -8.19 -7.81 -11.31
C ASP A 66 -8.59 -6.34 -11.50
N GLU A 67 -8.79 -5.92 -12.76
CA GLU A 67 -9.23 -4.57 -13.16
C GLU A 67 -10.66 -4.19 -12.76
N TYR A 68 -11.43 -5.11 -12.15
CA TYR A 68 -12.81 -4.88 -11.69
C TYR A 68 -13.01 -5.20 -10.23
N LYS A 69 -11.98 -5.63 -9.53
CA LYS A 69 -12.07 -6.01 -8.11
C LYS A 69 -12.48 -4.83 -7.24
N GLY A 70 -11.84 -3.70 -7.44
CA GLY A 70 -12.18 -2.45 -6.78
C GLY A 70 -13.57 -1.94 -7.14
N ASP A 71 -13.95 -1.99 -8.42
CA ASP A 71 -15.28 -1.59 -8.90
C ASP A 71 -16.38 -2.33 -8.11
N PHE A 72 -16.26 -3.65 -7.99
CA PHE A 72 -17.24 -4.46 -7.25
C PHE A 72 -17.14 -4.26 -5.74
N ALA A 73 -15.96 -4.08 -5.19
CA ALA A 73 -15.78 -3.78 -3.77
C ALA A 73 -16.52 -2.49 -3.39
N ARG A 74 -16.28 -1.40 -4.12
CA ARG A 74 -16.93 -0.10 -3.92
C ARG A 74 -18.45 -0.15 -4.14
N ALA A 75 -18.92 -0.96 -5.09
CA ALA A 75 -20.35 -1.16 -5.29
C ALA A 75 -21.00 -1.89 -4.11
N TYR A 76 -20.35 -2.91 -3.54
CA TYR A 76 -20.86 -3.63 -2.37
C TYR A 76 -20.83 -2.78 -1.10
N MET A 77 -19.76 -2.05 -0.86
CA MET A 77 -19.65 -1.09 0.24
C MET A 77 -20.78 -0.04 0.18
N TYR A 78 -21.02 0.52 -1.01
CA TYR A 78 -22.12 1.44 -1.25
C TYR A 78 -23.49 0.82 -0.90
N MET A 79 -23.76 -0.39 -1.38
CA MET A 79 -25.04 -1.04 -1.20
C MET A 79 -25.35 -1.30 0.28
N VAL A 80 -24.36 -1.75 1.06
CA VAL A 80 -24.59 -1.99 2.50
C VAL A 80 -24.69 -0.68 3.28
N THR A 81 -23.97 0.36 2.89
CA THR A 81 -24.06 1.68 3.53
C THR A 81 -25.42 2.33 3.31
N CYS A 82 -25.95 2.24 2.08
CA CYS A 82 -27.22 2.90 1.75
C CYS A 82 -28.45 2.08 2.15
N TYR A 83 -28.31 0.78 2.36
CA TYR A 83 -29.44 -0.15 2.51
C TYR A 83 -29.28 -1.12 3.69
N GLU A 84 -28.46 -0.80 4.69
CA GLU A 84 -28.22 -1.66 5.86
C GLU A 84 -29.49 -2.02 6.62
N ASP A 85 -30.46 -1.09 6.68
CA ASP A 85 -31.77 -1.31 7.31
C ASP A 85 -32.55 -2.50 6.73
N TYR A 86 -32.18 -2.92 5.52
CA TYR A 86 -32.79 -4.05 4.82
C TYR A 86 -31.94 -5.32 4.83
N ALA A 87 -30.85 -5.35 5.59
CA ALA A 87 -29.92 -6.50 5.60
C ALA A 87 -30.63 -7.81 6.00
N SER A 88 -31.62 -7.76 6.89
CA SER A 88 -32.43 -8.92 7.26
C SER A 88 -33.30 -9.50 6.14
N ASP A 89 -33.58 -8.72 5.09
CA ASP A 89 -34.36 -9.14 3.93
C ASP A 89 -33.51 -9.76 2.81
N TRP A 90 -32.18 -9.69 2.93
CA TRP A 90 -31.27 -10.18 1.91
C TRP A 90 -31.19 -11.71 1.95
N THR A 91 -31.18 -12.33 0.79
CA THR A 91 -31.27 -13.78 0.65
C THR A 91 -30.32 -14.32 -0.41
N GLY A 92 -30.17 -15.63 -0.47
CA GLY A 92 -29.33 -16.32 -1.44
C GLY A 92 -27.93 -16.63 -0.88
N ASN A 93 -27.09 -17.26 -1.71
CA ASN A 93 -25.76 -17.73 -1.26
C ASN A 93 -24.82 -16.58 -0.90
N SER A 94 -25.05 -15.38 -1.44
CA SER A 94 -24.25 -14.17 -1.16
C SER A 94 -24.36 -13.70 0.27
N VAL A 95 -25.42 -14.08 1.01
CA VAL A 95 -25.57 -13.74 2.44
C VAL A 95 -24.46 -14.35 3.31
N ASN A 96 -23.71 -15.30 2.82
CA ASN A 96 -22.50 -15.80 3.49
C ASN A 96 -21.39 -14.75 3.65
N GLN A 97 -21.55 -13.59 3.04
CA GLN A 97 -20.67 -12.42 3.21
C GLN A 97 -21.16 -11.45 4.29
N LEU A 98 -22.36 -11.68 4.85
CA LEU A 98 -23.06 -10.77 5.74
C LEU A 98 -23.17 -11.34 7.13
N ASP A 99 -23.06 -10.48 8.13
CA ASP A 99 -23.29 -10.78 9.54
C ASP A 99 -24.75 -10.49 9.96
N ASN A 100 -25.59 -10.07 9.03
CA ASN A 100 -27.02 -9.75 9.22
C ASN A 100 -27.30 -8.79 10.38
N ASN A 101 -26.46 -7.79 10.55
CA ASN A 101 -26.64 -6.71 11.52
C ASN A 101 -26.54 -5.33 10.83
N THR A 102 -26.72 -4.24 11.60
CA THR A 102 -26.65 -2.89 11.04
C THR A 102 -25.22 -2.42 10.78
N TYR A 103 -24.25 -2.84 11.57
CA TYR A 103 -22.82 -2.56 11.38
C TYR A 103 -22.01 -3.65 12.08
N PRO A 104 -21.00 -4.22 11.44
CA PRO A 104 -20.37 -3.84 10.16
C PRO A 104 -21.10 -4.36 8.90
N VAL A 105 -22.21 -5.03 9.00
CA VAL A 105 -23.05 -5.69 7.99
C VAL A 105 -22.32 -6.87 7.31
N PHE A 106 -21.05 -6.70 6.98
CA PHE A 106 -20.20 -7.75 6.42
C PHE A 106 -19.57 -8.63 7.51
N GLU A 107 -19.43 -9.91 7.22
CA GLU A 107 -18.49 -10.77 7.96
C GLU A 107 -17.05 -10.25 7.82
N GLN A 108 -16.20 -10.44 8.83
CA GLN A 108 -14.84 -9.88 8.84
C GLN A 108 -13.99 -10.30 7.62
N TRP A 109 -14.08 -11.56 7.20
CA TRP A 109 -13.36 -12.01 6.01
C TRP A 109 -13.77 -11.28 4.72
N THR A 110 -15.03 -10.84 4.65
CA THR A 110 -15.53 -10.03 3.55
C THR A 110 -15.01 -8.60 3.64
N VAL A 111 -14.99 -8.01 4.82
CA VAL A 111 -14.38 -6.70 5.07
C VAL A 111 -12.93 -6.71 4.58
N ASP A 112 -12.15 -7.69 5.02
CA ASP A 112 -10.73 -7.82 4.64
C ASP A 112 -10.55 -7.94 3.12
N LEU A 113 -11.41 -8.74 2.47
CA LEU A 113 -11.42 -8.92 1.03
C LEU A 113 -11.72 -7.62 0.28
N LEU A 114 -12.80 -6.93 0.66
CA LEU A 114 -13.26 -5.73 -0.04
C LEU A 114 -12.28 -4.56 0.16
N LEU A 115 -11.73 -4.38 1.36
CA LEU A 115 -10.68 -3.38 1.61
C LEU A 115 -9.43 -3.67 0.77
N LYS A 116 -8.99 -4.93 0.75
CA LYS A 116 -7.87 -5.34 -0.09
C LYS A 116 -8.11 -5.02 -1.56
N TRP A 117 -9.26 -5.39 -2.10
CA TRP A 117 -9.59 -5.12 -3.50
C TRP A 117 -9.72 -3.63 -3.81
N ASN A 118 -10.28 -2.83 -2.89
CA ASN A 118 -10.34 -1.37 -3.03
C ASN A 118 -8.95 -0.72 -3.10
N ARG A 119 -7.97 -1.26 -2.36
CA ARG A 119 -6.57 -0.78 -2.35
C ARG A 119 -5.81 -1.22 -3.61
N GLU A 120 -6.03 -2.46 -4.07
CA GLU A 120 -5.30 -3.07 -5.20
C GLU A 120 -5.81 -2.58 -6.56
N ASP A 121 -7.08 -2.22 -6.67
CA ASP A 121 -7.72 -1.70 -7.87
C ASP A 121 -8.32 -0.30 -7.61
N PRO A 122 -7.50 0.76 -7.75
CA PRO A 122 -7.92 2.14 -7.50
C PRO A 122 -9.01 2.60 -8.47
N VAL A 123 -9.77 3.63 -8.05
CA VAL A 123 -10.86 4.21 -8.85
C VAL A 123 -10.39 4.62 -10.24
N SER A 124 -10.99 4.02 -11.25
CA SER A 124 -10.73 4.28 -12.66
C SER A 124 -11.52 5.48 -13.21
N GLU A 125 -11.08 6.05 -14.33
CA GLU A 125 -11.85 7.08 -15.04
C GLU A 125 -13.21 6.57 -15.53
N LYS A 126 -13.33 5.29 -15.81
CA LYS A 126 -14.59 4.64 -16.14
C LYS A 126 -15.57 4.69 -14.96
N GLU A 127 -15.11 4.41 -13.75
CA GLU A 127 -15.97 4.51 -12.55
C GLU A 127 -16.41 5.93 -12.27
N LYS A 128 -15.50 6.92 -12.37
CA LYS A 128 -15.84 8.34 -12.21
C LYS A 128 -16.90 8.79 -13.21
N THR A 129 -16.69 8.48 -14.50
CA THR A 129 -17.65 8.79 -15.56
C THR A 129 -19.00 8.14 -15.31
N ARG A 130 -19.00 6.89 -14.87
CA ARG A 130 -20.21 6.16 -14.53
C ARG A 130 -20.92 6.76 -13.29
N ASN A 131 -20.17 7.12 -12.25
CA ASN A 131 -20.71 7.76 -11.06
C ASN A 131 -21.43 9.08 -11.41
N GLU A 132 -20.86 9.86 -12.31
CA GLU A 132 -21.47 11.10 -12.83
C GLU A 132 -22.74 10.80 -13.63
N ALA A 133 -22.70 9.82 -14.51
CA ALA A 133 -23.86 9.42 -15.32
C ALA A 133 -25.01 8.91 -14.43
N VAL A 134 -24.73 8.12 -13.41
CA VAL A 134 -25.73 7.66 -12.43
C VAL A 134 -26.29 8.85 -11.65
N PHE A 135 -25.44 9.77 -11.20
CA PHE A 135 -25.90 11.00 -10.52
C PHE A 135 -26.85 11.82 -11.39
N SER A 136 -26.57 11.95 -12.69
CA SER A 136 -27.47 12.69 -13.60
C SER A 136 -28.88 12.08 -13.66
N LEU A 137 -29.00 10.75 -13.50
CA LEU A 137 -30.25 10.00 -13.59
C LEU A 137 -30.97 9.84 -12.26
N GLN A 138 -30.27 9.37 -11.22
CA GLN A 138 -30.91 9.00 -9.93
C GLN A 138 -30.54 9.93 -8.76
N LYS A 139 -29.74 10.96 -8.99
CA LYS A 139 -29.42 12.09 -8.07
C LYS A 139 -28.67 11.70 -6.80
N ASN A 140 -28.03 10.56 -6.78
CA ASN A 140 -27.11 10.14 -5.73
C ASN A 140 -25.79 9.63 -6.34
N ARG A 141 -24.76 9.60 -5.53
CA ARG A 141 -23.41 9.19 -5.92
C ARG A 141 -22.95 8.03 -5.06
N ASN A 142 -22.05 7.22 -5.56
CA ASN A 142 -21.32 6.27 -4.74
C ASN A 142 -20.16 7.01 -4.04
N PRO A 143 -20.21 7.20 -2.72
CA PRO A 143 -19.18 7.95 -2.01
C PRO A 143 -17.83 7.23 -2.00
N TYR A 144 -17.80 5.91 -2.17
CA TYR A 144 -16.55 5.14 -2.25
C TYR A 144 -15.83 5.29 -3.60
N ILE A 145 -16.48 5.89 -4.61
CA ILE A 145 -15.85 6.32 -5.86
C ILE A 145 -15.33 7.76 -5.72
N ASP A 146 -16.10 8.64 -5.08
CA ASP A 146 -15.69 10.03 -4.86
C ASP A 146 -14.57 10.13 -3.81
N PHE A 147 -14.63 9.29 -2.77
CA PHE A 147 -13.72 9.23 -1.64
C PHE A 147 -13.33 7.77 -1.35
N PRO A 148 -12.43 7.17 -2.14
CA PRO A 148 -12.09 5.74 -1.97
C PRO A 148 -11.52 5.40 -0.59
N ASP A 149 -10.88 6.36 0.07
CA ASP A 149 -10.37 6.21 1.44
C ASP A 149 -11.48 6.10 2.49
N LEU A 150 -12.72 6.51 2.17
CA LEU A 150 -13.86 6.39 3.09
C LEU A 150 -14.03 4.96 3.60
N ALA A 151 -13.69 3.95 2.79
CA ALA A 151 -13.73 2.55 3.18
C ALA A 151 -12.88 2.27 4.43
N GLU A 152 -11.73 2.95 4.58
CA GLU A 152 -10.84 2.82 5.73
C GLU A 152 -11.46 3.41 7.01
N TYR A 153 -12.23 4.49 6.88
CA TYR A 153 -12.91 5.10 8.01
C TYR A 153 -14.15 4.30 8.44
N VAL A 154 -14.76 3.57 7.52
CA VAL A 154 -15.94 2.77 7.86
C VAL A 154 -15.53 1.39 8.37
N TRP A 155 -14.63 0.67 7.72
CA TRP A 155 -14.30 -0.72 8.06
C TRP A 155 -12.81 -0.99 8.30
N GLY A 156 -11.92 -0.09 7.89
CA GLY A 156 -10.48 -0.31 7.91
C GLY A 156 -9.78 0.26 9.14
N ASP A 157 -8.53 0.64 8.95
CA ASP A 157 -7.62 1.03 10.02
C ASP A 157 -7.97 2.40 10.63
N ARG A 158 -8.79 3.21 9.92
CA ARG A 158 -9.18 4.58 10.32
C ARG A 158 -10.59 4.68 10.89
N LYS A 159 -11.23 3.57 11.26
CA LYS A 159 -12.63 3.53 11.76
C LYS A 159 -12.88 4.30 13.05
N ASN A 160 -11.84 4.71 13.76
CA ASN A 160 -11.95 5.54 14.96
C ASN A 160 -11.66 7.02 14.71
N GLU A 161 -11.42 7.40 13.46
CA GLU A 161 -11.17 8.78 13.04
C GLU A 161 -12.44 9.37 12.41
N SER A 162 -12.58 10.70 12.49
CA SER A 162 -13.65 11.39 11.78
C SER A 162 -13.29 11.54 10.30
N PHE A 163 -14.21 11.15 9.42
CA PHE A 163 -14.07 11.42 8.00
C PHE A 163 -14.47 12.87 7.70
N ASP A 164 -13.59 13.57 7.03
CA ASP A 164 -13.83 14.91 6.51
C ASP A 164 -13.92 14.86 4.98
N PRO A 165 -15.10 15.02 4.37
CA PRO A 165 -15.25 15.01 2.93
C PRO A 165 -14.52 16.19 2.26
N ASP A 166 -14.30 17.28 2.96
CA ASP A 166 -13.59 18.46 2.47
C ASP A 166 -12.07 18.32 2.59
N ALA A 167 -11.57 17.37 3.38
CA ALA A 167 -10.15 17.04 3.43
C ALA A 167 -9.61 16.60 2.05
N GLY A 168 -10.49 16.11 1.16
CA GLY A 168 -10.18 15.83 -0.25
C GLY A 168 -10.07 17.07 -1.13
N SER A 169 -10.69 18.19 -0.74
CA SER A 169 -10.65 19.47 -1.46
C SER A 169 -9.47 20.34 -1.02
N SER A 170 -8.92 20.11 0.17
CA SER A 170 -7.74 20.83 0.66
C SER A 170 -6.46 20.31 0.01
N PRO A 171 -5.51 21.20 -0.30
CA PRO A 171 -4.17 20.81 -0.71
C PRO A 171 -3.53 19.89 0.32
N ALA A 172 -2.99 18.75 -0.12
CA ALA A 172 -2.33 17.82 0.77
C ALA A 172 -1.20 17.05 0.07
N ILE A 173 -0.15 16.72 0.83
CA ILE A 173 0.84 15.72 0.43
C ILE A 173 0.28 14.35 0.84
N ILE A 174 0.13 13.45 -0.14
CA ILE A 174 -0.36 12.09 0.08
C ILE A 174 0.78 11.17 0.48
N HIS A 175 1.95 11.39 -0.15
CA HIS A 175 3.17 10.65 0.14
C HIS A 175 4.38 11.58 -0.05
N PRO A 176 5.35 11.56 0.87
CA PRO A 176 5.36 10.86 2.15
C PRO A 176 4.34 11.43 3.15
N VAL A 177 3.96 10.62 4.14
CA VAL A 177 3.04 11.05 5.21
C VAL A 177 3.78 11.96 6.19
N ASP A 178 3.12 13.00 6.68
CA ASP A 178 3.67 13.90 7.71
C ASP A 178 4.10 13.12 8.95
N GLY A 179 5.27 13.47 9.49
CA GLY A 179 5.87 12.77 10.63
C GLY A 179 6.53 11.42 10.30
N SER A 180 6.52 10.97 9.04
CA SER A 180 7.18 9.71 8.65
C SER A 180 8.71 9.81 8.75
N ILE A 181 9.37 8.64 8.75
CA ILE A 181 10.82 8.53 8.81
C ILE A 181 11.32 7.92 7.51
N VAL A 182 12.31 8.56 6.90
CA VAL A 182 13.09 8.01 5.79
C VAL A 182 14.49 7.69 6.31
N ASP A 183 14.82 6.42 6.35
CA ASP A 183 16.14 5.93 6.70
C ASP A 183 16.93 5.65 5.40
N LEU A 184 18.01 6.42 5.18
CA LEU A 184 18.87 6.26 4.02
C LEU A 184 19.83 5.06 4.18
N GLY A 185 19.93 4.52 5.40
CA GLY A 185 20.75 3.34 5.69
C GLY A 185 22.12 3.67 6.28
N ILE A 186 23.02 2.71 6.15
CA ILE A 186 24.36 2.74 6.75
C ILE A 186 25.39 2.62 5.64
N ASN A 187 26.50 3.40 5.73
CA ASN A 187 27.66 3.25 4.86
C ASN A 187 28.95 3.64 5.61
N THR A 188 30.09 3.47 4.97
CA THR A 188 31.36 3.90 5.56
C THR A 188 31.55 5.41 5.48
N VAL A 189 32.32 5.96 6.41
CA VAL A 189 32.74 7.37 6.39
C VAL A 189 33.39 7.72 5.04
N ASN A 190 33.25 8.98 4.64
CA ASN A 190 33.70 9.53 3.34
C ASN A 190 32.92 8.94 2.12
N SER A 191 31.74 8.44 2.34
CA SER A 191 30.80 8.01 1.28
C SER A 191 29.54 8.86 1.26
N GLN A 192 28.69 8.60 0.27
CA GLN A 192 27.38 9.22 0.14
C GLN A 192 26.30 8.13 0.11
N LEU A 193 25.20 8.36 0.82
CA LEU A 193 23.97 7.59 0.71
C LEU A 193 22.99 8.33 -0.18
N SER A 194 22.19 7.58 -0.94
CA SER A 194 21.06 8.14 -1.69
C SER A 194 19.80 7.32 -1.51
N TYR A 195 18.66 7.99 -1.58
CA TYR A 195 17.33 7.41 -1.46
C TYR A 195 16.36 8.09 -2.43
N MET A 196 15.63 7.31 -3.22
CA MET A 196 14.62 7.83 -4.13
C MET A 196 13.28 7.95 -3.41
N LEU A 197 12.91 9.15 -3.03
CA LEU A 197 11.64 9.45 -2.38
C LEU A 197 10.60 9.82 -3.43
N ASN A 198 9.49 9.07 -3.47
CA ASN A 198 8.34 9.48 -4.27
C ASN A 198 7.55 10.55 -3.53
N ILE A 199 7.27 11.67 -4.18
CA ILE A 199 6.42 12.73 -3.64
C ILE A 199 5.15 12.77 -4.47
N LYS A 200 4.00 12.60 -3.80
CA LYS A 200 2.68 12.67 -4.40
C LYS A 200 1.78 13.59 -3.58
N ALA A 201 1.10 14.48 -4.28
CA ALA A 201 0.19 15.46 -3.69
C ALA A 201 -1.19 15.39 -4.34
N ARG A 202 -2.14 16.13 -3.77
CA ARG A 202 -3.47 16.34 -4.35
C ARG A 202 -3.95 17.77 -4.13
N ASN A 203 -4.79 18.26 -5.04
CA ASN A 203 -5.52 19.53 -4.94
C ASN A 203 -4.62 20.75 -4.67
N LEU A 204 -3.37 20.72 -5.10
CA LEU A 204 -2.44 21.83 -4.92
C LEU A 204 -2.96 23.09 -5.63
N LYS A 205 -2.74 24.26 -5.03
CA LYS A 205 -3.05 25.57 -5.61
C LYS A 205 -1.85 26.20 -6.33
N GLY A 206 -0.69 25.56 -6.32
CA GLY A 206 0.55 26.00 -6.94
C GLY A 206 1.68 25.02 -6.64
N ASP A 207 2.91 25.43 -6.95
CA ASP A 207 4.12 24.65 -6.74
C ASP A 207 4.42 24.45 -5.26
N ILE A 208 5.14 23.38 -4.96
CA ILE A 208 5.65 23.08 -3.61
C ILE A 208 7.15 23.24 -3.56
N SER A 209 7.65 23.63 -2.38
CA SER A 209 9.07 23.80 -2.09
C SER A 209 9.55 22.73 -1.11
N LEU A 210 10.73 22.21 -1.39
CA LEU A 210 11.42 21.22 -0.56
C LEU A 210 12.69 21.82 0.03
N SER A 211 12.88 21.64 1.33
CA SER A 211 14.10 22.06 2.03
C SER A 211 14.50 21.04 3.06
N VAL A 212 15.79 20.99 3.39
CA VAL A 212 16.33 20.12 4.46
C VAL A 212 16.96 20.99 5.55
N THR A 213 16.87 20.54 6.80
CA THR A 213 17.33 21.32 7.95
C THR A 213 18.81 21.11 8.27
N ASP A 214 19.39 20.00 7.84
CA ASP A 214 20.79 19.64 8.11
C ASP A 214 21.60 19.64 6.82
N ASN A 215 22.81 20.20 6.83
CA ASN A 215 23.65 20.41 5.66
C ASN A 215 24.33 19.14 5.11
N HIS A 216 24.28 18.03 5.84
CA HIS A 216 24.74 16.74 5.33
C HIS A 216 23.71 16.10 4.39
N PHE A 217 22.44 16.49 4.53
CA PHE A 217 21.38 16.06 3.62
C PHE A 217 21.18 17.07 2.49
N SER A 218 20.80 16.56 1.33
CA SER A 218 20.36 17.40 0.22
C SER A 218 19.25 16.72 -0.59
N VAL A 219 18.51 17.55 -1.35
CA VAL A 219 17.49 17.08 -2.29
C VAL A 219 17.91 17.47 -3.70
N SER A 220 17.65 16.60 -4.67
CA SER A 220 17.98 16.85 -6.08
C SER A 220 17.19 18.01 -6.69
N ARG A 221 16.05 18.36 -6.10
CA ARG A 221 15.16 19.44 -6.54
C ARG A 221 14.56 20.14 -5.33
N SER A 222 14.64 21.47 -5.30
CA SER A 222 14.07 22.30 -4.23
C SER A 222 12.65 22.78 -4.52
N VAL A 223 12.17 22.63 -5.76
CA VAL A 223 10.81 22.99 -6.18
C VAL A 223 10.25 21.92 -7.08
N LEU A 224 9.00 21.57 -6.88
CA LEU A 224 8.21 20.70 -7.75
C LEU A 224 6.98 21.46 -8.24
N THR A 225 6.69 21.39 -9.53
CA THR A 225 5.46 21.98 -10.04
C THR A 225 4.25 21.23 -9.51
N LYS A 226 3.10 21.91 -9.47
CA LYS A 226 1.82 21.31 -9.09
C LYS A 226 1.57 20.00 -9.84
N GLU A 227 1.69 20.04 -11.17
CA GLU A 227 1.39 18.90 -12.05
C GLU A 227 2.32 17.72 -11.81
N GLU A 228 3.60 17.95 -11.54
CA GLU A 228 4.56 16.92 -11.20
C GLU A 228 4.22 16.26 -9.87
N ALA A 229 3.97 17.08 -8.84
CA ALA A 229 3.64 16.60 -7.51
C ALA A 229 2.31 15.83 -7.48
N GLU A 230 1.27 16.30 -8.20
CA GLU A 230 -0.02 15.61 -8.27
C GLU A 230 0.04 14.31 -9.08
N ARG A 231 0.89 14.24 -10.10
CA ARG A 231 1.13 12.99 -10.85
C ARG A 231 1.94 11.98 -10.04
N GLY A 232 2.77 12.45 -9.15
CA GLY A 232 3.77 11.69 -8.42
C GLY A 232 5.14 11.78 -9.12
N VAL A 233 6.15 12.24 -8.39
CA VAL A 233 7.51 12.43 -8.88
C VAL A 233 8.54 11.90 -7.89
N ASN A 234 9.59 11.28 -8.40
CA ASN A 234 10.71 10.82 -7.59
C ASN A 234 11.74 11.95 -7.42
N VAL A 235 12.14 12.18 -6.18
CA VAL A 235 13.17 13.12 -5.79
C VAL A 235 14.28 12.34 -5.09
N GLU A 236 15.52 12.54 -5.50
CA GLU A 236 16.65 11.94 -4.85
C GLU A 236 17.02 12.74 -3.60
N LEU A 237 17.05 12.05 -2.47
CA LEU A 237 17.62 12.50 -1.20
C LEU A 237 19.03 11.94 -1.10
N THR A 238 20.00 12.76 -0.71
CA THR A 238 21.36 12.29 -0.45
C THR A 238 21.83 12.70 0.93
N CYS A 239 22.73 11.92 1.52
CA CYS A 239 23.42 12.24 2.77
C CYS A 239 24.93 12.02 2.59
N ASN A 240 25.74 13.05 2.87
CA ASN A 240 27.18 12.98 2.88
C ASN A 240 27.68 12.54 4.25
N LEU A 241 28.38 11.42 4.30
CA LEU A 241 28.87 10.80 5.53
C LEU A 241 30.31 11.26 5.81
N ALA A 242 30.49 12.45 6.38
CA ALA A 242 31.81 13.03 6.63
C ALA A 242 32.53 12.41 7.84
N ASP A 243 31.81 12.07 8.89
CA ASP A 243 32.31 11.57 10.16
C ASP A 243 31.56 10.31 10.59
N VAL A 244 32.19 9.51 11.47
CA VAL A 244 31.58 8.28 12.02
C VAL A 244 30.56 8.66 13.10
N LEU A 245 29.32 8.89 12.65
CA LEU A 245 28.21 9.23 13.54
C LEU A 245 26.84 8.89 12.91
N GLU A 246 25.79 9.03 13.69
CA GLU A 246 24.42 9.04 13.20
C GLU A 246 24.05 10.44 12.75
N TYR A 247 23.49 10.52 11.54
CA TYR A 247 23.00 11.75 10.92
C TYR A 247 21.49 11.81 11.05
N SER A 248 20.98 12.96 11.43
CA SER A 248 19.54 13.22 11.48
C SER A 248 19.23 14.61 10.90
N GLY A 249 18.15 14.68 10.16
CA GLY A 249 17.65 15.91 9.57
C GLY A 249 16.15 15.84 9.35
N THR A 250 15.58 16.89 8.78
CA THR A 250 14.17 16.93 8.41
C THR A 250 14.03 17.46 7.00
N LEU A 251 13.32 16.73 6.14
CA LEU A 251 12.81 17.26 4.90
C LEU A 251 11.50 17.98 5.20
N ILE A 252 11.41 19.23 4.79
CA ILE A 252 10.23 20.09 4.96
C ILE A 252 9.65 20.38 3.59
N ILE A 253 8.36 20.12 3.42
CA ILE A 253 7.59 20.41 2.21
C ILE A 253 6.60 21.53 2.54
N THR A 254 6.65 22.62 1.76
CA THR A 254 5.79 23.81 1.94
C THR A 254 5.24 24.30 0.60
N GLY A 255 4.33 25.25 0.64
CA GLY A 255 3.74 25.84 -0.59
C GLY A 255 2.53 25.08 -1.08
N GLY A 256 2.18 25.23 -2.36
CA GLY A 256 1.05 24.54 -2.98
C GLY A 256 -0.31 24.82 -2.34
N GLY A 257 -0.44 25.78 -1.43
CA GLY A 257 -1.64 26.04 -0.67
C GLY A 257 -1.85 25.08 0.52
N LEU A 258 -0.83 24.34 0.93
CA LEU A 258 -0.84 23.53 2.15
C LEU A 258 -1.09 24.43 3.37
N GLU A 259 -1.94 23.99 4.28
CA GLU A 259 -2.23 24.73 5.52
C GLU A 259 -1.04 24.68 6.47
N ASN A 260 -0.39 23.53 6.57
CA ASN A 260 0.79 23.30 7.37
C ASN A 260 1.92 22.71 6.53
N ALA A 261 3.16 22.94 6.94
CA ALA A 261 4.31 22.28 6.37
C ALA A 261 4.26 20.77 6.69
N VAL A 262 4.63 19.93 5.73
CA VAL A 262 4.80 18.49 5.94
C VAL A 262 6.25 18.22 6.25
N SER A 263 6.52 17.51 7.35
CA SER A 263 7.85 17.26 7.91
C SER A 263 8.16 15.78 7.93
N ILE A 264 9.26 15.38 7.33
CA ILE A 264 9.73 13.99 7.26
C ILE A 264 11.10 13.90 7.93
N SER A 265 11.21 13.04 8.94
CA SER A 265 12.48 12.78 9.60
C SER A 265 13.43 11.99 8.71
N LEU A 266 14.66 12.47 8.55
CA LEU A 266 15.71 11.80 7.78
C LEU A 266 16.72 11.18 8.75
N LYS A 267 17.17 9.96 8.44
CA LYS A 267 18.21 9.26 9.20
C LYS A 267 19.23 8.65 8.26
N ALA A 268 20.49 8.64 8.69
CA ALA A 268 21.58 7.94 8.03
C ALA A 268 22.66 7.62 9.08
N GLN A 269 23.50 6.65 8.81
CA GLN A 269 24.60 6.30 9.73
C GLN A 269 25.91 6.10 8.98
N ALA A 270 26.99 6.66 9.50
CA ALA A 270 28.34 6.36 9.06
C ALA A 270 29.08 5.46 10.05
N VAL A 271 29.79 4.49 9.54
CA VAL A 271 30.67 3.59 10.31
C VAL A 271 32.10 3.66 9.79
N SER A 272 33.07 3.40 10.67
CA SER A 272 34.48 3.37 10.26
C SER A 272 34.81 2.13 9.42
N ASN A 273 34.09 1.04 9.63
CA ASN A 273 34.24 -0.26 8.96
C ASN A 273 32.90 -0.95 8.84
N ILE A 274 32.83 -1.92 7.94
CA ILE A 274 31.64 -2.73 7.75
C ILE A 274 31.46 -3.65 8.98
N PRO A 275 30.30 -3.59 9.67
CA PRO A 275 30.07 -4.47 10.82
C PRO A 275 30.07 -5.94 10.40
N ALA A 276 30.92 -6.74 11.03
CA ALA A 276 30.87 -8.19 10.91
C ALA A 276 29.67 -8.74 11.68
N LEU A 277 28.98 -9.69 11.08
CA LEU A 277 27.90 -10.47 11.72
C LEU A 277 28.49 -11.78 12.25
N PRO A 278 27.82 -12.46 13.22
CA PRO A 278 28.25 -13.77 13.66
C PRO A 278 28.41 -14.74 12.50
N ALA A 279 29.53 -15.48 12.50
CA ALA A 279 29.78 -16.52 11.51
C ALA A 279 28.75 -17.66 11.64
N THR A 280 28.41 -18.28 10.51
CA THR A 280 27.57 -19.49 10.47
C THR A 280 28.30 -20.64 9.82
N ASP A 281 27.72 -21.83 9.82
CA ASP A 281 28.28 -23.06 9.22
C ASP A 281 29.72 -23.33 9.69
N ILE A 282 29.95 -23.15 11.00
CA ILE A 282 31.25 -23.30 11.60
C ILE A 282 31.59 -24.80 11.70
N THR A 283 32.69 -25.18 11.04
CA THR A 283 33.26 -26.53 11.04
C THR A 283 34.72 -26.52 11.44
N SER A 284 35.34 -27.70 11.54
CA SER A 284 36.80 -27.80 11.71
C SER A 284 37.60 -27.30 10.52
N GLU A 285 36.98 -27.17 9.35
CA GLU A 285 37.62 -26.80 8.09
C GLU A 285 37.30 -25.38 7.61
N GLY A 286 36.29 -24.72 8.22
CA GLY A 286 35.90 -23.38 7.78
C GLY A 286 34.63 -22.86 8.45
N PHE A 287 34.23 -21.68 8.02
CA PHE A 287 33.02 -21.00 8.45
C PHE A 287 32.52 -20.08 7.34
N LEU A 288 31.23 -19.72 7.38
CA LEU A 288 30.67 -18.70 6.53
C LEU A 288 30.80 -17.33 7.22
N ALA A 289 31.68 -16.46 6.67
CA ALA A 289 31.81 -15.09 7.15
C ALA A 289 30.60 -14.26 6.66
N ARG A 290 30.07 -13.42 7.51
CA ARG A 290 28.92 -12.57 7.22
C ARG A 290 29.21 -11.14 7.68
N TRP A 291 28.63 -10.18 6.97
CA TRP A 291 28.69 -8.76 7.29
C TRP A 291 27.40 -8.07 6.90
N VAL A 292 27.21 -6.86 7.41
CA VAL A 292 26.08 -6.01 7.03
C VAL A 292 26.24 -5.63 5.55
N HIS A 293 25.25 -5.92 4.73
CA HIS A 293 25.27 -5.51 3.32
C HIS A 293 25.13 -4.00 3.21
N LEU A 294 26.11 -3.36 2.57
CA LEU A 294 26.10 -1.93 2.26
C LEU A 294 26.04 -1.78 0.73
N PRO A 295 24.96 -1.26 0.14
CA PRO A 295 24.69 -1.31 -1.30
C PRO A 295 25.77 -0.66 -2.18
N SER A 296 26.52 0.29 -1.65
CA SER A 296 27.60 0.99 -2.37
C SER A 296 28.95 0.25 -2.32
N ILE A 297 29.08 -0.79 -1.49
CA ILE A 297 30.34 -1.53 -1.31
C ILE A 297 30.29 -2.81 -2.13
N LYS A 298 31.12 -2.87 -3.16
CA LYS A 298 31.24 -4.03 -4.04
C LYS A 298 32.31 -5.02 -3.60
N GLU A 299 33.25 -4.58 -2.77
CA GLU A 299 34.42 -5.36 -2.37
C GLU A 299 34.74 -5.09 -0.90
N VAL A 300 35.02 -6.13 -0.14
CA VAL A 300 35.47 -6.05 1.26
C VAL A 300 36.72 -6.87 1.45
N THR A 301 37.61 -6.43 2.36
CA THR A 301 38.77 -7.19 2.74
C THR A 301 38.51 -7.91 4.04
N LEU A 302 38.48 -9.25 4.00
CA LEU A 302 38.27 -10.09 5.16
C LEU A 302 39.62 -10.41 5.84
N HIS A 303 39.77 -9.98 7.08
CA HIS A 303 40.87 -10.36 7.95
C HIS A 303 40.37 -11.41 8.96
N VAL A 304 41.07 -12.53 9.07
CA VAL A 304 40.76 -13.57 10.05
C VAL A 304 41.94 -13.73 10.97
N TYR A 305 41.66 -13.86 12.25
CA TYR A 305 42.64 -14.00 13.31
C TYR A 305 42.35 -15.25 14.13
N THR A 306 43.40 -15.92 14.58
CA THR A 306 43.34 -16.95 15.61
C THR A 306 43.67 -16.38 16.97
N ARG A 307 43.13 -16.98 18.01
CA ARG A 307 43.44 -16.61 19.39
C ARG A 307 44.23 -17.74 20.07
N ASP A 308 45.44 -17.44 20.48
CA ASP A 308 46.26 -18.33 21.29
C ASP A 308 46.50 -17.67 22.65
N GLY A 309 45.78 -18.11 23.68
CA GLY A 309 45.72 -17.45 24.99
C GLY A 309 45.22 -15.99 24.82
N ASP A 310 46.04 -15.03 25.24
CA ASP A 310 45.76 -13.60 25.11
C ASP A 310 46.30 -12.97 23.80
N LYS A 311 46.96 -13.76 22.98
CA LYS A 311 47.52 -13.29 21.70
C LYS A 311 46.52 -13.49 20.57
N ILE A 312 46.38 -12.45 19.72
CA ILE A 312 45.61 -12.48 18.48
C ILE A 312 46.64 -12.49 17.36
N LEU A 313 46.61 -13.55 16.55
CA LEU A 313 47.52 -13.78 15.43
C LEU A 313 46.75 -13.83 14.10
N PRO A 314 47.24 -13.18 13.06
CA PRO A 314 46.64 -13.32 11.74
C PRO A 314 46.68 -14.78 11.25
N LEU A 315 45.59 -15.23 10.68
CA LEU A 315 45.49 -16.56 10.08
C LEU A 315 46.16 -16.57 8.72
N ASP A 316 47.02 -17.59 8.42
CA ASP A 316 47.64 -17.75 7.11
C ASP A 316 46.59 -17.80 5.99
N GLY A 317 46.90 -17.13 4.90
CA GLY A 317 46.00 -17.02 3.73
C GLY A 317 45.00 -15.85 3.83
N TYR A 318 45.08 -15.03 4.87
CA TYR A 318 44.36 -13.79 5.02
C TYR A 318 45.33 -12.60 5.09
N PRO A 319 44.88 -11.38 4.69
CA PRO A 319 43.54 -11.01 4.25
C PRO A 319 43.13 -11.57 2.89
N ARG A 320 41.80 -11.73 2.68
CA ARG A 320 41.21 -12.06 1.38
C ARG A 320 40.25 -11.00 0.93
N GLN A 321 40.23 -10.69 -0.34
CA GLN A 321 39.20 -9.86 -0.94
C GLN A 321 37.95 -10.70 -1.21
N CYS A 322 36.81 -10.18 -0.81
CA CYS A 322 35.48 -10.79 -0.98
C CYS A 322 34.58 -9.81 -1.72
N PHE A 323 33.77 -10.33 -2.62
CA PHE A 323 32.83 -9.52 -3.38
C PHE A 323 31.44 -9.70 -2.79
N SER A 324 30.65 -8.62 -2.69
CA SER A 324 29.24 -8.71 -2.37
C SER A 324 28.46 -9.03 -3.66
N GLU A 325 27.75 -10.13 -3.67
CA GLU A 325 26.78 -10.44 -4.72
C GLU A 325 25.49 -9.60 -4.58
#